data_852076c3240532361f06c73df7949a9a
#
_entry.id   852076c3240532361f06c73df7949a9a
#
_cell.length_a   1.000
_cell.length_b   1.000
_cell.length_c   1.000
_cell.angle_alpha   90.00
_cell.angle_beta   90.00
_cell.angle_gamma   90.00
#
_symmetry.space_group_name_H-M   'P 1'
#
loop_
_entity.id
_entity.type
_entity.pdbx_description
1 polymer ?
#
loop_
_entity_poly.entity_id
_entity_poly.type
_entity_poly.pdbx_seq_one_letter_code
_entity_poly.pdbx_strand_id
1 'polypeptide(L)'
;MNQTVTEYYMMAYNRVVSAGYQEEIYYWKELGTFFDSCTPEQFFSEYVWCVLNAGMKEQAARKIYDRFMFVGDLTTIGHLGKRAAIKRGIEEHAQWFRILQDIPDKIEYLQTLPWIGPITKYHLARNIGIDCVKPDRHLVKLTKYFGFESPKEMCIEIQKKISYERLGTIDYVLWRDCNLRQAGEP
;
A
#
# COMPACT_ATOMS: atom_id res chain seq x y z
N MET A 1 16.38 -20.98 -21.37
CA MET A 1 15.07 -21.16 -20.68
C MET A 1 14.64 -19.81 -20.19
N ASN A 2 13.43 -19.36 -20.53
CA ASN A 2 12.95 -18.08 -20.02
C ASN A 2 12.58 -18.25 -18.53
N GLN A 3 13.09 -17.38 -17.67
CA GLN A 3 12.78 -17.34 -16.25
C GLN A 3 11.27 -17.19 -16.03
N THR A 4 10.67 -18.03 -15.18
CA THR A 4 9.26 -17.88 -14.78
C THR A 4 9.08 -16.74 -13.81
N VAL A 5 7.86 -16.20 -13.71
CA VAL A 5 7.55 -15.13 -12.76
C VAL A 5 7.75 -15.57 -11.29
N THR A 6 7.52 -16.84 -10.99
CA THR A 6 7.73 -17.41 -9.65
C THR A 6 9.22 -17.49 -9.30
N GLU A 7 10.07 -17.96 -10.23
CA GLU A 7 11.53 -17.96 -10.03
C GLU A 7 12.06 -16.54 -9.85
N TYR A 8 11.55 -15.58 -10.63
CA TYR A 8 11.89 -14.18 -10.48
C TYR A 8 11.51 -13.66 -9.07
N TYR A 9 10.30 -13.97 -8.59
CA TYR A 9 9.85 -13.59 -7.25
C TYR A 9 10.75 -14.17 -6.16
N MET A 10 11.14 -15.43 -6.24
CA MET A 10 12.05 -16.04 -5.26
C MET A 10 13.41 -15.36 -5.23
N MET A 11 13.94 -14.99 -6.38
CA MET A 11 15.18 -14.20 -6.46
C MET A 11 15.00 -12.79 -5.89
N ALA A 12 13.88 -12.12 -6.20
CA ALA A 12 13.54 -10.82 -5.64
C ALA A 12 13.42 -10.88 -4.11
N TYR A 13 12.74 -11.89 -3.57
CA TYR A 13 12.62 -12.12 -2.13
C TYR A 13 13.99 -12.24 -1.46
N ASN A 14 14.89 -13.07 -2.01
CA ASN A 14 16.23 -13.24 -1.47
C ASN A 14 17.05 -11.94 -1.50
N ARG A 15 16.95 -11.14 -2.59
CA ARG A 15 17.62 -9.83 -2.67
C ARG A 15 17.10 -8.85 -1.64
N VAL A 16 15.77 -8.80 -1.46
CA VAL A 16 15.13 -7.92 -0.46
C VAL A 16 15.53 -8.30 0.96
N VAL A 17 15.59 -9.60 1.27
CA VAL A 17 16.07 -10.10 2.56
C VAL A 17 17.56 -9.76 2.75
N SER A 18 18.40 -10.01 1.75
CA SER A 18 19.84 -9.71 1.82
C SER A 18 20.14 -8.21 1.96
N ALA A 19 19.26 -7.35 1.46
CA ALA A 19 19.34 -5.90 1.63
C ALA A 19 18.81 -5.41 3.00
N GLY A 20 18.41 -6.31 3.92
CA GLY A 20 18.03 -5.97 5.29
C GLY A 20 16.53 -5.67 5.50
N TYR A 21 15.65 -5.97 4.54
CA TYR A 21 14.22 -5.66 4.62
C TYR A 21 13.35 -6.85 5.10
N GLN A 22 13.93 -7.82 5.79
CA GLN A 22 13.22 -9.00 6.27
C GLN A 22 12.08 -8.66 7.23
N GLU A 23 12.29 -7.71 8.14
CA GLU A 23 11.26 -7.29 9.11
C GLU A 23 10.07 -6.62 8.43
N GLU A 24 10.30 -5.86 7.36
CA GLU A 24 9.20 -5.27 6.58
C GLU A 24 8.38 -6.36 5.87
N ILE A 25 9.02 -7.43 5.36
CA ILE A 25 8.29 -8.57 4.79
C ILE A 25 7.41 -9.22 5.86
N TYR A 26 7.92 -9.46 7.07
CA TYR A 26 7.12 -10.00 8.17
C TYR A 26 5.94 -9.10 8.52
N TYR A 27 6.17 -7.80 8.62
CA TYR A 27 5.09 -6.84 8.84
C TYR A 27 3.96 -6.99 7.81
N TRP A 28 4.29 -7.09 6.52
CA TRP A 28 3.29 -7.28 5.47
C TRP A 28 2.57 -8.64 5.54
N LYS A 29 3.22 -9.68 6.04
CA LYS A 29 2.59 -10.99 6.28
C LYS A 29 1.57 -10.91 7.40
N GLU A 30 1.95 -10.32 8.53
CA GLU A 30 1.11 -10.21 9.73
C GLU A 30 -0.06 -9.21 9.55
N LEU A 31 0.08 -8.24 8.67
CA LEU A 31 -0.95 -7.22 8.44
C LEU A 31 -2.31 -7.79 7.98
N GLY A 32 -2.37 -9.08 7.62
CA GLY A 32 -3.59 -9.77 7.18
C GLY A 32 -4.71 -9.83 8.19
N THR A 33 -4.39 -9.80 9.46
CA THR A 33 -5.37 -9.81 10.57
C THR A 33 -5.74 -8.41 11.03
N PHE A 34 -5.06 -7.37 10.51
CA PHE A 34 -5.20 -6.01 11.00
C PHE A 34 -6.57 -5.41 10.70
N PHE A 35 -7.15 -5.68 9.51
CA PHE A 35 -8.44 -5.11 9.14
C PHE A 35 -9.55 -5.49 10.13
N ASP A 36 -9.57 -6.73 10.59
CA ASP A 36 -10.59 -7.25 11.52
C ASP A 36 -10.46 -6.64 12.91
N SER A 37 -9.27 -6.20 13.30
CA SER A 37 -8.97 -5.54 14.58
C SER A 37 -8.75 -4.03 14.47
N CYS A 38 -8.81 -3.47 13.26
CA CYS A 38 -8.57 -2.07 13.00
C CYS A 38 -9.64 -1.18 13.65
N THR A 39 -9.21 -0.13 14.34
CA THR A 39 -10.14 0.87 14.89
C THR A 39 -10.38 2.01 13.91
N PRO A 40 -11.45 2.81 14.08
CA PRO A 40 -11.67 4.00 13.27
C PRO A 40 -10.48 4.99 13.31
N GLU A 41 -9.80 5.11 14.46
CA GLU A 41 -8.65 5.99 14.63
C GLU A 41 -7.42 5.48 13.89
N GLN A 42 -7.19 4.16 13.89
CA GLN A 42 -6.13 3.54 13.10
C GLN A 42 -6.40 3.69 11.60
N PHE A 43 -7.64 3.46 11.17
CA PHE A 43 -8.06 3.73 9.79
C PHE A 43 -7.81 5.21 9.41
N PHE A 44 -8.17 6.16 10.28
CA PHE A 44 -7.94 7.58 10.04
C PHE A 44 -6.45 7.91 9.92
N SER A 45 -5.62 7.32 10.78
CA SER A 45 -4.16 7.48 10.73
C SER A 45 -3.60 7.05 9.36
N GLU A 46 -4.01 5.89 8.86
CA GLU A 46 -3.59 5.39 7.54
C GLU A 46 -4.17 6.22 6.37
N TYR A 47 -5.40 6.70 6.51
CA TYR A 47 -5.99 7.63 5.55
C TYR A 47 -5.17 8.94 5.45
N VAL A 48 -4.84 9.56 6.59
CA VAL A 48 -3.99 10.77 6.65
C VAL A 48 -2.64 10.51 5.97
N TRP A 49 -2.01 9.38 6.30
CA TRP A 49 -0.75 8.99 5.67
C TRP A 49 -0.87 8.90 4.14
N CYS A 50 -1.87 8.20 3.64
CA CYS A 50 -2.09 8.03 2.20
C CYS A 50 -2.38 9.36 1.50
N VAL A 51 -3.18 10.23 2.10
CA VAL A 51 -3.46 11.58 1.56
C VAL A 51 -2.18 12.42 1.50
N LEU A 52 -1.38 12.43 2.56
CA LEU A 52 -0.13 13.22 2.60
C LEU A 52 0.92 12.69 1.63
N ASN A 53 1.08 11.37 1.56
CA ASN A 53 2.08 10.74 0.72
C ASN A 53 1.74 10.81 -0.80
N ALA A 54 0.48 10.99 -1.17
CA ALA A 54 0.06 11.07 -2.57
C ALA A 54 0.79 12.21 -3.31
N GLY A 55 1.63 11.85 -4.31
CA GLY A 55 2.38 12.80 -5.13
C GLY A 55 3.49 13.56 -4.40
N MET A 56 3.98 13.05 -3.27
CA MET A 56 5.05 13.65 -2.46
C MET A 56 6.17 12.63 -2.22
N LYS A 57 7.40 13.11 -2.01
CA LYS A 57 8.49 12.25 -1.53
C LYS A 57 8.17 11.77 -0.12
N GLU A 58 8.36 10.48 0.14
CA GLU A 58 7.99 9.83 1.41
C GLU A 58 8.56 10.57 2.64
N GLN A 59 9.84 10.92 2.61
CA GLN A 59 10.49 11.65 3.72
C GLN A 59 9.85 13.00 4.03
N ALA A 60 9.38 13.72 3.00
CA ALA A 60 8.69 14.99 3.19
C ALA A 60 7.27 14.77 3.73
N ALA A 61 6.56 13.77 3.21
CA ALA A 61 5.24 13.38 3.70
C ALA A 61 5.30 12.94 5.16
N ARG A 62 6.33 12.16 5.56
CA ARG A 62 6.52 11.67 6.93
C ARG A 62 6.65 12.83 7.93
N LYS A 63 7.48 13.82 7.63
CA LYS A 63 7.64 15.00 8.50
C LYS A 63 6.33 15.75 8.74
N ILE A 64 5.51 15.90 7.70
CA ILE A 64 4.20 16.58 7.81
C ILE A 64 3.23 15.71 8.61
N TYR A 65 3.20 14.41 8.33
CA TYR A 65 2.37 13.43 9.03
C TYR A 65 2.67 13.41 10.53
N ASP A 66 3.94 13.22 10.91
CA ASP A 66 4.37 13.14 12.31
C ASP A 66 4.01 14.42 13.05
N ARG A 67 4.26 15.58 12.43
CA ARG A 67 3.90 16.89 13.00
C ARG A 67 2.39 17.04 13.18
N PHE A 68 1.60 16.70 12.17
CA PHE A 68 0.14 16.77 12.24
C PHE A 68 -0.43 15.82 13.30
N MET A 69 0.02 14.56 13.33
CA MET A 69 -0.46 13.57 14.31
C MET A 69 -0.08 13.93 15.74
N PHE A 70 1.04 14.64 15.94
CA PHE A 70 1.47 15.09 17.26
C PHE A 70 0.72 16.33 17.74
N VAL A 71 0.55 17.35 16.86
CA VAL A 71 -0.01 18.66 17.24
C VAL A 71 -1.53 18.74 17.05
N GLY A 72 -2.08 17.98 16.09
CA GLY A 72 -3.50 18.05 15.70
C GLY A 72 -3.88 19.31 14.89
N ASP A 73 -2.90 20.14 14.51
CA ASP A 73 -3.15 21.41 13.82
C ASP A 73 -3.08 21.24 12.31
N LEU A 74 -4.21 21.44 11.65
CA LEU A 74 -4.34 21.39 10.18
C LEU A 74 -3.47 22.42 9.46
N THR A 75 -3.05 23.51 10.11
CA THR A 75 -2.18 24.53 9.48
C THR A 75 -0.79 23.99 9.15
N THR A 76 -0.39 22.88 9.78
CA THR A 76 0.85 22.17 9.48
C THR A 76 0.85 21.59 8.06
N ILE A 77 -0.32 21.43 7.44
CA ILE A 77 -0.51 20.88 6.09
C ILE A 77 -0.64 22.04 5.11
N GLY A 78 0.45 22.33 4.39
CA GLY A 78 0.49 23.47 3.45
C GLY A 78 -0.43 23.35 2.24
N HIS A 79 -0.68 22.11 1.75
CA HIS A 79 -1.51 21.88 0.57
C HIS A 79 -3.00 21.97 0.90
N LEU A 80 -3.71 22.98 0.38
CA LEU A 80 -5.10 23.27 0.72
C LEU A 80 -6.06 22.10 0.46
N GLY A 81 -5.94 21.42 -0.67
CA GLY A 81 -6.81 20.28 -1.00
C GLY A 81 -6.61 19.09 -0.04
N LYS A 82 -5.36 18.76 0.32
CA LYS A 82 -5.07 17.72 1.31
C LYS A 82 -5.57 18.11 2.70
N ARG A 83 -5.37 19.38 3.08
CA ARG A 83 -5.90 19.95 4.34
C ARG A 83 -7.42 19.81 4.43
N ALA A 84 -8.14 20.17 3.35
CA ALA A 84 -9.61 20.05 3.30
C ALA A 84 -10.05 18.57 3.40
N ALA A 85 -9.37 17.66 2.71
CA ALA A 85 -9.64 16.22 2.78
C ALA A 85 -9.46 15.68 4.20
N ILE A 86 -8.32 16.00 4.84
CA ILE A 86 -8.03 15.56 6.22
C ILE A 86 -9.00 16.18 7.23
N LYS A 87 -9.38 17.45 7.06
CA LYS A 87 -10.41 18.08 7.88
C LYS A 87 -11.71 17.29 7.84
N ARG A 88 -12.16 16.91 6.66
CA ARG A 88 -13.35 16.08 6.51
C ARG A 88 -13.16 14.69 7.13
N GLY A 89 -11.97 14.12 7.04
CA GLY A 89 -11.63 12.86 7.71
C GLY A 89 -11.74 12.94 9.23
N ILE A 90 -11.32 14.04 9.86
CA ILE A 90 -11.50 14.26 11.31
C ILE A 90 -12.98 14.13 11.70
N GLU A 91 -13.87 14.65 10.87
CA GLU A 91 -15.32 14.71 11.17
C GLU A 91 -16.04 13.39 10.85
N GLU A 92 -15.59 12.65 9.81
CA GLU A 92 -16.37 11.57 9.21
C GLU A 92 -15.70 10.17 9.27
N HIS A 93 -14.44 10.02 9.69
CA HIS A 93 -13.69 8.75 9.58
C HIS A 93 -14.37 7.57 10.26
N ALA A 94 -15.02 7.79 11.41
CA ALA A 94 -15.72 6.71 12.12
C ALA A 94 -16.92 6.18 11.31
N GLN A 95 -17.64 7.08 10.62
CA GLN A 95 -18.72 6.69 9.72
C GLN A 95 -18.17 5.98 8.47
N TRP A 96 -17.10 6.50 7.88
CA TRP A 96 -16.46 5.86 6.72
C TRP A 96 -15.97 4.45 7.03
N PHE A 97 -15.35 4.28 8.20
CA PHE A 97 -14.85 2.98 8.61
C PHE A 97 -15.98 1.96 8.85
N ARG A 98 -17.08 2.39 9.50
CA ARG A 98 -18.27 1.55 9.67
C ARG A 98 -18.84 1.09 8.32
N ILE A 99 -18.99 1.99 7.34
CA ILE A 99 -19.45 1.63 6.00
C ILE A 99 -18.47 0.64 5.34
N LEU A 100 -17.16 0.90 5.49
CA LEU A 100 -16.11 0.06 4.92
C LEU A 100 -16.15 -1.38 5.47
N GLN A 101 -16.52 -1.57 6.74
CA GLN A 101 -16.65 -2.91 7.33
C GLN A 101 -17.76 -3.74 6.65
N ASP A 102 -18.86 -3.10 6.31
CA ASP A 102 -20.07 -3.78 5.81
C ASP A 102 -20.12 -3.89 4.28
N ILE A 103 -19.45 -3.00 3.55
CA ILE A 103 -19.56 -2.94 2.09
C ILE A 103 -18.81 -4.09 1.41
N PRO A 104 -19.41 -4.77 0.39
CA PRO A 104 -18.76 -5.87 -0.32
C PRO A 104 -17.50 -5.44 -1.07
N ASP A 105 -17.58 -4.35 -1.84
CA ASP A 105 -16.42 -3.81 -2.59
C ASP A 105 -15.72 -2.69 -1.82
N LYS A 106 -14.90 -3.11 -0.86
CA LYS A 106 -14.15 -2.22 0.01
C LYS A 106 -13.19 -1.30 -0.76
N ILE A 107 -12.55 -1.80 -1.80
CA ILE A 107 -11.54 -1.05 -2.57
C ILE A 107 -12.20 0.06 -3.38
N GLU A 108 -13.33 -0.21 -4.04
CA GLU A 108 -14.07 0.81 -4.77
C GLU A 108 -14.66 1.85 -3.82
N TYR A 109 -15.16 1.43 -2.66
CA TYR A 109 -15.61 2.38 -1.65
C TYR A 109 -14.47 3.35 -1.19
N LEU A 110 -13.27 2.84 -0.95
CA LEU A 110 -12.14 3.70 -0.56
C LEU A 110 -11.87 4.80 -1.59
N GLN A 111 -12.11 4.56 -2.87
CA GLN A 111 -11.95 5.60 -3.91
C GLN A 111 -12.96 6.75 -3.80
N THR A 112 -14.06 6.56 -3.10
CA THR A 112 -15.05 7.63 -2.87
C THR A 112 -14.63 8.63 -1.81
N LEU A 113 -13.61 8.28 -1.00
CA LEU A 113 -13.12 9.14 0.07
C LEU A 113 -12.34 10.34 -0.50
N PRO A 114 -12.39 11.49 0.18
CA PRO A 114 -11.70 12.69 -0.29
C PRO A 114 -10.20 12.44 -0.52
N TRP A 115 -9.67 12.88 -1.65
CA TRP A 115 -8.26 12.75 -2.03
C TRP A 115 -7.75 11.32 -2.27
N ILE A 116 -8.62 10.32 -2.22
CA ILE A 116 -8.26 8.93 -2.55
C ILE A 116 -8.57 8.67 -4.01
N GLY A 117 -7.52 8.58 -4.82
CA GLY A 117 -7.62 8.31 -6.25
C GLY A 117 -7.50 6.81 -6.61
N PRO A 118 -7.53 6.49 -7.91
CA PRO A 118 -7.56 5.10 -8.41
C PRO A 118 -6.33 4.26 -8.03
N ILE A 119 -5.20 4.87 -7.70
CA ILE A 119 -4.00 4.17 -7.21
C ILE A 119 -3.91 4.25 -5.68
N THR A 120 -4.29 5.40 -5.10
CA THR A 120 -4.19 5.61 -3.65
C THR A 120 -5.16 4.71 -2.87
N LYS A 121 -6.31 4.33 -3.45
CA LYS A 121 -7.24 3.36 -2.84
C LYS A 121 -6.57 2.03 -2.49
N TYR A 122 -5.69 1.51 -3.35
CA TYR A 122 -4.93 0.29 -3.08
C TYR A 122 -3.87 0.50 -2.00
N HIS A 123 -3.27 1.70 -1.94
CA HIS A 123 -2.33 2.05 -0.88
C HIS A 123 -3.04 2.03 0.49
N LEU A 124 -4.18 2.69 0.60
CA LEU A 124 -4.96 2.69 1.83
C LEU A 124 -5.49 1.29 2.18
N ALA A 125 -6.08 0.57 1.22
CA ALA A 125 -6.57 -0.80 1.40
C ALA A 125 -5.49 -1.71 2.00
N ARG A 126 -4.30 -1.70 1.40
CA ARG A 126 -3.17 -2.51 1.85
C ARG A 126 -2.72 -2.14 3.27
N ASN A 127 -2.59 -0.84 3.57
CA ASN A 127 -2.15 -0.36 4.88
C ASN A 127 -3.10 -0.74 6.02
N ILE A 128 -4.40 -0.86 5.73
CA ILE A 128 -5.41 -1.31 6.71
C ILE A 128 -5.64 -2.82 6.70
N GLY A 129 -4.79 -3.61 6.03
CA GLY A 129 -4.81 -5.06 6.06
C GLY A 129 -5.70 -5.75 5.02
N ILE A 130 -6.35 -5.02 4.12
CA ILE A 130 -7.07 -5.62 2.98
C ILE A 130 -6.06 -6.19 2.00
N ASP A 131 -6.15 -7.50 1.71
CA ASP A 131 -5.22 -8.18 0.82
C ASP A 131 -5.46 -7.79 -0.65
N CYS A 132 -4.57 -6.99 -1.20
CA CYS A 132 -4.68 -6.50 -2.56
C CYS A 132 -3.32 -6.18 -3.18
N VAL A 133 -3.32 -6.04 -4.51
CA VAL A 133 -2.15 -5.63 -5.30
C VAL A 133 -2.31 -4.19 -5.74
N LYS A 134 -1.31 -3.34 -5.48
CA LYS A 134 -1.26 -1.96 -5.94
C LYS A 134 -0.70 -1.90 -7.38
N PRO A 135 -1.48 -1.47 -8.38
CA PRO A 135 -1.02 -1.41 -9.77
C PRO A 135 -0.12 -0.19 -10.00
N ASP A 136 1.03 -0.16 -9.34
CA ASP A 136 2.00 0.91 -9.53
C ASP A 136 2.87 0.69 -10.79
N ARG A 137 3.69 1.69 -11.14
CA ARG A 137 4.50 1.68 -12.35
C ARG A 137 5.51 0.50 -12.41
N HIS A 138 5.98 0.01 -11.26
CA HIS A 138 6.97 -1.08 -11.19
C HIS A 138 6.30 -2.41 -11.48
N LEU A 139 5.19 -2.69 -10.82
CA LEU A 139 4.41 -3.89 -11.05
C LEU A 139 3.83 -3.94 -12.47
N VAL A 140 3.35 -2.80 -12.98
CA VAL A 140 2.87 -2.71 -14.38
C VAL A 140 3.98 -3.05 -15.39
N LYS A 141 5.23 -2.62 -15.14
CA LYS A 141 6.37 -3.00 -16.00
C LYS A 141 6.67 -4.49 -15.93
N LEU A 142 6.69 -5.08 -14.73
CA LEU A 142 6.92 -6.52 -14.55
C LEU A 142 5.80 -7.35 -15.20
N THR A 143 4.55 -6.94 -15.03
CA THR A 143 3.37 -7.55 -15.65
C THR A 143 3.53 -7.66 -17.17
N LYS A 144 3.92 -6.57 -17.81
CA LYS A 144 4.19 -6.54 -19.26
C LYS A 144 5.37 -7.43 -19.65
N TYR A 145 6.44 -7.43 -18.85
CA TYR A 145 7.62 -8.25 -19.12
C TYR A 145 7.32 -9.75 -19.10
N PHE A 146 6.48 -10.20 -18.15
CA PHE A 146 6.08 -11.59 -18.01
C PHE A 146 4.83 -11.99 -18.83
N GLY A 147 4.20 -11.03 -19.54
CA GLY A 147 3.06 -11.30 -20.43
C GLY A 147 1.72 -11.50 -19.72
N PHE A 148 1.52 -10.93 -18.53
CA PHE A 148 0.23 -10.94 -17.82
C PHE A 148 -0.62 -9.72 -18.20
N GLU A 149 -1.95 -9.83 -18.04
CA GLU A 149 -2.88 -8.73 -18.30
C GLU A 149 -2.86 -7.67 -17.20
N SER A 150 -2.65 -8.08 -15.94
CA SER A 150 -2.65 -7.19 -14.78
C SER A 150 -1.65 -7.58 -13.70
N PRO A 151 -1.18 -6.61 -12.88
CA PRO A 151 -0.38 -6.91 -11.69
C PRO A 151 -1.05 -7.90 -10.72
N LYS A 152 -2.39 -7.81 -10.59
CA LYS A 152 -3.15 -8.73 -9.74
C LYS A 152 -3.08 -10.16 -10.25
N GLU A 153 -3.27 -10.38 -11.56
CA GLU A 153 -3.18 -11.70 -12.18
C GLU A 153 -1.78 -12.29 -12.00
N MET A 154 -0.74 -11.49 -12.25
CA MET A 154 0.66 -11.89 -12.05
C MET A 154 0.92 -12.33 -10.59
N CYS A 155 0.47 -11.55 -9.61
CA CYS A 155 0.64 -11.90 -8.20
C CYS A 155 -0.17 -13.14 -7.79
N ILE A 156 -1.36 -13.35 -8.34
CA ILE A 156 -2.17 -14.56 -8.13
C ILE A 156 -1.43 -15.78 -8.67
N GLU A 157 -0.80 -15.69 -9.84
CA GLU A 157 -0.04 -16.82 -10.39
C GLU A 157 1.18 -17.17 -9.50
N ILE A 158 1.87 -16.19 -8.97
CA ILE A 158 2.92 -16.41 -7.97
C ILE A 158 2.34 -17.08 -6.71
N GLN A 159 1.23 -16.55 -6.17
CA GLN A 159 0.56 -17.07 -4.97
C GLN A 159 0.16 -18.54 -5.10
N LYS A 160 -0.33 -18.98 -6.27
CA LYS A 160 -0.66 -20.39 -6.53
C LYS A 160 0.53 -21.34 -6.38
N LYS A 161 1.74 -20.85 -6.62
CA LYS A 161 2.98 -21.66 -6.55
C LYS A 161 3.68 -21.57 -5.20
N ILE A 162 3.45 -20.46 -4.48
CA ILE A 162 4.04 -20.19 -3.18
C ILE A 162 2.89 -20.16 -2.18
N SER A 163 2.49 -21.34 -1.71
CA SER A 163 1.43 -21.49 -0.72
C SER A 163 1.66 -20.60 0.49
N TYR A 164 0.60 -19.91 0.96
CA TYR A 164 0.58 -19.05 2.16
C TYR A 164 1.11 -17.61 2.03
N GLU A 165 1.57 -17.14 0.88
CA GLU A 165 1.90 -15.73 0.72
C GLU A 165 0.64 -14.89 0.41
N ARG A 166 0.52 -13.73 1.09
CA ARG A 166 -0.52 -12.75 0.77
C ARG A 166 -0.16 -11.98 -0.50
N LEU A 167 -1.18 -11.56 -1.24
CA LEU A 167 -0.99 -10.71 -2.43
C LEU A 167 -0.25 -9.41 -2.10
N GLY A 168 -0.57 -8.77 -0.96
CA GLY A 168 0.11 -7.57 -0.49
C GLY A 168 1.58 -7.79 -0.15
N THR A 169 1.96 -8.97 0.34
CA THR A 169 3.37 -9.34 0.57
C THR A 169 4.11 -9.55 -0.74
N ILE A 170 3.50 -10.24 -1.69
CA ILE A 170 4.09 -10.44 -3.03
C ILE A 170 4.31 -9.09 -3.73
N ASP A 171 3.30 -8.21 -3.71
CA ASP A 171 3.38 -6.84 -4.20
C ASP A 171 4.56 -6.09 -3.57
N TYR A 172 4.65 -6.10 -2.23
CA TYR A 172 5.71 -5.41 -1.51
C TYR A 172 7.10 -5.88 -1.92
N VAL A 173 7.33 -7.18 -1.96
CA VAL A 173 8.63 -7.77 -2.33
C VAL A 173 9.03 -7.36 -3.75
N LEU A 174 8.12 -7.48 -4.72
CA LEU A 174 8.39 -7.11 -6.11
C LEU A 174 8.66 -5.61 -6.24
N TRP A 175 7.89 -4.78 -5.56
CA TRP A 175 8.07 -3.34 -5.54
C TRP A 175 9.42 -2.94 -4.91
N ARG A 176 9.77 -3.53 -3.76
CA ARG A 176 11.03 -3.24 -3.07
C ARG A 176 12.22 -3.66 -3.93
N ASP A 177 12.20 -4.84 -4.52
CA ASP A 177 13.25 -5.31 -5.44
C ASP A 177 13.45 -4.35 -6.62
N CYS A 178 12.37 -3.87 -7.22
CA CYS A 178 12.47 -2.87 -8.28
C CYS A 178 13.12 -1.56 -7.83
N ASN A 179 12.83 -1.10 -6.60
CA ASN A 179 13.43 0.11 -6.05
C ASN A 179 14.93 -0.08 -5.77
N LEU A 180 15.33 -1.20 -5.16
CA LEU A 180 16.74 -1.53 -4.89
C LEU A 180 17.56 -1.51 -6.20
N ARG A 181 17.08 -2.15 -7.24
CA ARG A 181 17.77 -2.15 -8.54
C ARG A 181 17.84 -0.80 -9.23
N GLN A 182 16.88 0.11 -8.99
CA GLN A 182 16.95 1.48 -9.50
C GLN A 182 17.93 2.36 -8.72
N ALA A 183 18.13 2.08 -7.44
CA ALA A 183 19.13 2.76 -6.61
C ALA A 183 20.58 2.32 -6.90
N GLY A 184 20.78 1.29 -7.75
CA GLY A 184 22.09 0.73 -8.06
C GLY A 184 22.62 -0.20 -6.97
N GLU A 185 21.76 -0.64 -6.07
CA GLU A 185 22.10 -1.68 -5.10
C GLU A 185 22.07 -3.07 -5.79
N PRO A 186 23.05 -3.95 -5.53
CA PRO A 186 23.25 -5.22 -6.23
C PRO A 186 22.13 -6.23 -6.04
#